data_8d109284b5e78df245366e41b5e87203
#
_entry.id   8d109284b5e78df245366e41b5e87203
#
_cell.length_a   1.000
_cell.length_b   1.000
_cell.length_c   1.000
_cell.angle_alpha   90.00
_cell.angle_beta   90.00
_cell.angle_gamma   90.00
#
_symmetry.space_group_name_H-M   'P 1'
#
loop_
_entity.id
_entity.type
_entity.pdbx_description
1 polymer ?
#
loop_
_entity_poly.entity_id
_entity_poly.type
_entity_poly.pdbx_seq_one_letter_code
_entity_poly.pdbx_strand_id
1 'polypeptide(L)'
;KQDENWLLIDIGTNAELVLGNRQRLVCTSTPTGPALEGAHVEYGMRAAPGAMERVHIDETTLEPKYKVIGVEGWNTDHAEFTGQVKGICGSAIIDSVAELFRAGIIDSRGKFKKDLDSKRVRQGESGWEYVIAWKDETSIGRDIPITQQDVRQIQLAKAALFTAARTLLKRSNLESPDKIILAGGFGSYIDKEKAMLIGLIPDCELDKVYAVGNAAGDGARIALLNIEKRNEIDLVTRKVERFELP
;
A
#
# COMPACT_ATOMS: atom_id res chain seq x y z
N LYS A 1 -26.69 -10.78 -0.39
CA LYS A 1 -25.65 -9.73 -0.36
C LYS A 1 -25.21 -9.33 1.04
N GLN A 2 -25.89 -9.74 2.10
CA GLN A 2 -25.57 -9.37 3.49
C GLN A 2 -25.11 -10.57 4.34
N ASP A 3 -25.02 -11.74 3.75
CA ASP A 3 -24.54 -12.96 4.40
C ASP A 3 -23.05 -13.21 4.13
N GLU A 4 -22.47 -12.52 3.12
CA GLU A 4 -21.05 -12.53 2.82
C GLU A 4 -20.26 -11.78 3.90
N ASN A 5 -19.09 -12.29 4.25
CA ASN A 5 -18.17 -11.67 5.19
C ASN A 5 -17.23 -10.68 4.47
N TRP A 6 -17.41 -9.41 4.74
CA TRP A 6 -16.63 -8.35 4.14
C TRP A 6 -15.57 -7.86 5.13
N LEU A 7 -14.35 -7.72 4.64
CA LEU A 7 -13.26 -7.08 5.37
C LEU A 7 -13.05 -5.67 4.82
N LEU A 8 -13.42 -4.66 5.61
CA LEU A 8 -13.08 -3.28 5.33
C LEU A 8 -11.74 -2.96 6.00
N ILE A 9 -10.84 -2.32 5.25
CA ILE A 9 -9.55 -1.84 5.73
C ILE A 9 -9.44 -0.37 5.34
N ASP A 10 -9.53 0.52 6.31
CA ASP A 10 -9.23 1.95 6.13
C ASP A 10 -7.75 2.16 6.44
N ILE A 11 -6.98 2.51 5.40
CA ILE A 11 -5.51 2.56 5.47
C ILE A 11 -5.05 4.00 5.64
N GLY A 12 -4.44 4.28 6.78
CA GLY A 12 -3.75 5.52 7.12
C GLY A 12 -2.54 5.25 8.00
N THR A 13 -2.06 6.24 8.73
CA THR A 13 -0.99 6.09 9.75
C THR A 13 -1.40 5.09 10.84
N ASN A 14 -2.68 5.06 11.18
CA ASN A 14 -3.35 3.92 11.79
C ASN A 14 -4.25 3.28 10.73
N ALA A 15 -4.52 2.01 10.89
CA ALA A 15 -5.50 1.33 10.07
C ALA A 15 -6.64 0.79 10.94
N GLU A 16 -7.86 1.05 10.52
CA GLU A 16 -9.07 0.51 11.09
C GLU A 16 -9.58 -0.64 10.23
N LEU A 17 -9.77 -1.80 10.85
CA LEU A 17 -10.28 -2.97 10.18
C LEU A 17 -11.65 -3.35 10.77
N VAL A 18 -12.60 -3.61 9.88
CA VAL A 18 -13.92 -4.14 10.24
C VAL A 18 -14.21 -5.37 9.41
N LEU A 19 -14.48 -6.49 10.09
CA LEU A 19 -14.83 -7.75 9.45
C LEU A 19 -16.23 -8.18 9.89
N GLY A 20 -17.02 -8.65 8.98
CA GLY A 20 -18.27 -9.32 9.29
C GLY A 20 -19.34 -9.19 8.21
N ASN A 21 -20.56 -9.47 8.63
CA ASN A 21 -21.73 -9.51 7.79
C ASN A 21 -22.93 -8.84 8.52
N ARG A 22 -24.15 -9.08 8.03
CA ARG A 22 -25.38 -8.56 8.65
C ARG A 22 -25.57 -8.99 10.12
N GLN A 23 -25.06 -10.17 10.49
CA GLN A 23 -25.33 -10.79 11.78
C GLN A 23 -24.32 -10.33 12.84
N ARG A 24 -23.04 -10.21 12.45
CA ARG A 24 -21.94 -9.88 13.36
C ARG A 24 -20.92 -8.97 12.69
N LEU A 25 -20.48 -7.97 13.42
CA LEU A 25 -19.38 -7.08 13.02
C LEU A 25 -18.33 -7.06 14.12
N VAL A 26 -17.09 -7.25 13.74
CA VAL A 26 -15.93 -7.17 14.65
C VAL A 26 -14.95 -6.14 14.10
N CYS A 27 -14.29 -5.37 14.97
CA CYS A 27 -13.32 -4.38 14.52
C CYS A 27 -12.06 -4.38 15.38
N THR A 28 -11.00 -3.85 14.81
CA THR A 28 -9.75 -3.54 15.51
C THR A 28 -9.07 -2.35 14.84
N SER A 29 -8.13 -1.75 15.54
CA SER A 29 -7.22 -0.73 15.01
C SER A 29 -5.78 -1.17 15.23
N THR A 30 -4.90 -0.80 14.32
CA THR A 30 -3.47 -1.12 14.38
C THR A 30 -2.61 0.05 13.89
N PRO A 31 -1.48 0.36 14.54
CA PRO A 31 -0.55 1.36 14.03
C PRO A 31 0.25 0.78 12.86
N THR A 32 0.00 1.26 11.65
CA THR A 32 0.78 0.90 10.45
C THR A 32 2.03 1.74 10.30
N GLY A 33 2.08 2.87 10.98
CA GLY A 33 3.10 3.89 10.81
C GLY A 33 2.92 4.68 9.51
N PRO A 34 3.69 5.74 9.31
CA PRO A 34 3.50 6.66 8.19
C PRO A 34 4.30 6.26 6.93
N ALA A 35 4.88 5.05 6.87
CA ALA A 35 5.68 4.60 5.72
C ALA A 35 4.88 4.58 4.41
N LEU A 36 3.61 4.19 4.49
CA LEU A 36 2.70 4.17 3.33
C LEU A 36 2.32 5.57 2.84
N GLU A 37 2.58 6.61 3.63
CA GLU A 37 2.42 8.02 3.27
C GLU A 37 3.74 8.64 2.78
N GLY A 38 4.82 7.85 2.67
CA GLY A 38 6.15 8.27 2.25
C GLY A 38 7.07 8.75 3.38
N ALA A 39 6.61 8.81 4.62
CA ALA A 39 7.49 9.14 5.75
C ALA A 39 8.34 7.92 6.16
N HIS A 40 9.57 8.18 6.62
CA HIS A 40 10.57 7.15 6.94
C HIS A 40 11.04 6.31 5.73
N VAL A 41 10.69 6.70 4.52
CA VAL A 41 11.24 6.22 3.25
C VAL A 41 12.15 7.31 2.71
N GLU A 42 13.36 6.97 2.29
CA GLU A 42 14.44 7.94 2.04
C GLU A 42 14.03 9.01 1.02
N TYR A 43 13.39 8.60 -0.08
CA TYR A 43 12.85 9.52 -1.09
C TYR A 43 11.33 9.54 -1.12
N GLY A 44 10.70 9.16 0.00
CA GLY A 44 9.27 9.16 0.15
C GLY A 44 8.68 10.57 0.16
N MET A 45 7.57 10.77 -0.54
CA MET A 45 6.84 12.03 -0.56
C MET A 45 5.34 11.82 -0.71
N ARG A 46 4.57 12.86 -0.44
CA ARG A 46 3.13 12.84 -0.73
C ARG A 46 2.88 12.80 -2.23
N ALA A 47 1.74 12.27 -2.64
CA ALA A 47 1.28 12.28 -4.02
C ALA A 47 1.10 13.73 -4.50
N ALA A 48 2.04 14.19 -5.31
CA ALA A 48 2.10 15.55 -5.87
C ALA A 48 2.89 15.52 -7.19
N PRO A 49 2.80 16.55 -8.04
CA PRO A 49 3.56 16.61 -9.28
C PRO A 49 5.07 16.36 -9.06
N GLY A 50 5.60 15.41 -9.82
CA GLY A 50 6.98 14.93 -9.70
C GLY A 50 7.16 13.68 -8.82
N ALA A 51 6.14 13.21 -8.11
CA ALA A 51 6.19 11.95 -7.39
C ALA A 51 5.98 10.77 -8.34
N MET A 52 6.80 9.73 -8.24
CA MET A 52 6.47 8.44 -8.84
C MET A 52 5.21 7.89 -8.19
N GLU A 53 4.25 7.42 -9.00
CA GLU A 53 2.96 6.86 -8.53
C GLU A 53 2.79 5.38 -8.89
N ARG A 54 3.53 4.89 -9.89
CA ARG A 54 3.57 3.49 -10.32
C ARG A 54 4.99 3.07 -10.64
N VAL A 55 5.31 1.84 -10.32
CA VAL A 55 6.59 1.20 -10.67
C VAL A 55 6.32 -0.20 -11.18
N HIS A 56 7.04 -0.59 -12.21
CA HIS A 56 7.10 -1.96 -12.73
C HIS A 56 8.55 -2.28 -13.07
N ILE A 57 9.02 -3.47 -12.73
CA ILE A 57 10.37 -3.97 -13.03
C ILE A 57 10.24 -5.16 -13.98
N ASP A 58 10.95 -5.12 -15.10
CA ASP A 58 11.03 -6.25 -16.00
C ASP A 58 11.84 -7.37 -15.35
N GLU A 59 11.27 -8.57 -15.28
CA GLU A 59 11.85 -9.70 -14.56
C GLU A 59 13.11 -10.27 -15.24
N THR A 60 13.30 -9.98 -16.54
CA THR A 60 14.43 -10.48 -17.33
C THR A 60 15.60 -9.50 -17.30
N THR A 61 15.31 -8.22 -17.59
CA THR A 61 16.33 -7.18 -17.71
C THR A 61 16.63 -6.50 -16.38
N LEU A 62 15.76 -6.64 -15.41
CA LEU A 62 15.76 -5.95 -14.12
C LEU A 62 15.72 -4.41 -14.27
N GLU A 63 15.21 -3.91 -15.42
CA GLU A 63 15.05 -2.48 -15.65
C GLU A 63 13.65 -2.00 -15.22
N PRO A 64 13.57 -0.86 -14.53
CA PRO A 64 12.29 -0.30 -14.09
C PRO A 64 11.68 0.57 -15.18
N LYS A 65 10.35 0.57 -15.22
CA LYS A 65 9.56 1.66 -15.78
C LYS A 65 8.64 2.22 -14.69
N TYR A 66 8.39 3.51 -14.75
CA TYR A 66 7.58 4.17 -13.73
C TYR A 66 6.76 5.31 -14.32
N LYS A 67 5.65 5.64 -13.64
CA LYS A 67 4.82 6.80 -13.94
C LYS A 67 5.05 7.88 -12.89
N VAL A 68 5.03 9.13 -13.35
CA VAL A 68 5.23 10.31 -12.51
C VAL A 68 3.98 11.19 -12.57
N ILE A 69 3.48 11.61 -11.43
CA ILE A 69 2.32 12.51 -11.36
C ILE A 69 2.66 13.82 -12.08
N GLY A 70 1.80 14.18 -13.04
CA GLY A 70 1.99 15.36 -13.89
C GLY A 70 2.74 15.11 -15.20
N VAL A 71 3.15 13.85 -15.45
CA VAL A 71 3.75 13.42 -16.73
C VAL A 71 2.88 12.33 -17.32
N GLU A 72 2.57 12.43 -18.62
CA GLU A 72 1.74 11.45 -19.31
C GLU A 72 2.58 10.21 -19.67
N GLY A 73 2.00 9.00 -19.51
CA GLY A 73 2.64 7.74 -19.87
C GLY A 73 3.70 7.24 -18.88
N TRP A 74 4.52 6.31 -19.34
CA TRP A 74 5.67 5.79 -18.60
C TRP A 74 6.93 6.58 -18.95
N ASN A 75 7.92 6.61 -18.06
CA ASN A 75 9.22 7.23 -18.38
C ASN A 75 9.83 6.67 -19.69
N THR A 76 9.60 5.40 -19.99
CA THR A 76 10.08 4.73 -21.21
C THR A 76 9.34 5.12 -22.50
N ASP A 77 8.21 5.81 -22.39
CA ASP A 77 7.44 6.30 -23.55
C ASP A 77 8.02 7.61 -24.11
N HIS A 78 9.00 8.19 -23.43
CA HIS A 78 9.64 9.44 -23.80
C HIS A 78 11.04 9.20 -24.37
N ALA A 79 11.36 9.84 -25.49
CA ALA A 79 12.70 9.76 -26.12
C ALA A 79 13.79 10.32 -25.21
N GLU A 80 13.45 11.37 -24.43
CA GLU A 80 14.30 11.95 -23.39
C GLU A 80 13.44 12.15 -22.15
N PHE A 81 13.79 11.47 -21.06
CA PHE A 81 13.14 11.60 -19.75
C PHE A 81 14.13 12.15 -18.74
N THR A 82 14.13 13.47 -18.53
CA THR A 82 15.11 14.17 -17.70
C THR A 82 14.44 15.12 -16.72
N GLY A 83 14.98 15.23 -15.50
CA GLY A 83 14.60 16.23 -14.53
C GLY A 83 13.17 16.21 -14.03
N GLN A 84 12.45 15.07 -14.16
CA GLN A 84 11.02 14.99 -13.85
C GLN A 84 10.75 14.50 -12.43
N VAL A 85 11.57 13.59 -11.92
CA VAL A 85 11.29 12.88 -10.67
C VAL A 85 11.78 13.65 -9.45
N LYS A 86 10.92 13.79 -8.43
CA LYS A 86 11.26 14.40 -7.13
C LYS A 86 11.35 13.38 -6.00
N GLY A 87 10.61 12.28 -6.09
CA GLY A 87 10.52 11.26 -5.07
C GLY A 87 9.48 10.20 -5.39
N ILE A 88 9.08 9.43 -4.39
CA ILE A 88 8.23 8.26 -4.53
C ILE A 88 7.02 8.42 -3.60
N CYS A 89 5.79 8.38 -4.12
CA CYS A 89 4.61 8.39 -3.25
C CYS A 89 4.21 6.96 -2.82
N GLY A 90 3.32 6.89 -1.84
CA GLY A 90 2.97 5.64 -1.16
C GLY A 90 2.58 4.47 -2.07
N SER A 91 1.81 4.72 -3.14
CA SER A 91 1.44 3.67 -4.10
C SER A 91 2.66 3.08 -4.81
N ALA A 92 3.60 3.94 -5.26
CA ALA A 92 4.83 3.49 -5.90
C ALA A 92 5.81 2.83 -4.93
N ILE A 93 5.78 3.17 -3.64
CA ILE A 93 6.58 2.49 -2.61
C ILE A 93 6.11 1.04 -2.47
N ILE A 94 4.79 0.81 -2.40
CA ILE A 94 4.22 -0.56 -2.40
C ILE A 94 4.56 -1.28 -3.70
N ASP A 95 4.34 -0.63 -4.85
CA ASP A 95 4.69 -1.18 -6.14
C ASP A 95 6.16 -1.60 -6.18
N SER A 96 7.07 -0.74 -5.73
CA SER A 96 8.52 -1.01 -5.74
C SER A 96 8.88 -2.25 -4.95
N VAL A 97 8.37 -2.40 -3.71
CA VAL A 97 8.67 -3.58 -2.89
C VAL A 97 8.09 -4.86 -3.51
N ALA A 98 6.89 -4.79 -4.07
CA ALA A 98 6.26 -5.91 -4.75
C ALA A 98 7.04 -6.33 -6.02
N GLU A 99 7.44 -5.36 -6.83
CA GLU A 99 8.22 -5.59 -8.04
C GLU A 99 9.63 -6.11 -7.75
N LEU A 100 10.31 -5.56 -6.73
CA LEU A 100 11.60 -6.10 -6.27
C LEU A 100 11.50 -7.56 -5.84
N PHE A 101 10.41 -7.92 -5.17
CA PHE A 101 10.15 -9.31 -4.79
C PHE A 101 9.82 -10.19 -5.99
N ARG A 102 8.93 -9.73 -6.89
CA ARG A 102 8.52 -10.46 -8.10
C ARG A 102 9.70 -10.70 -9.05
N ALA A 103 10.52 -9.69 -9.29
CA ALA A 103 11.72 -9.78 -10.12
C ALA A 103 12.87 -10.55 -9.42
N GLY A 104 12.66 -11.03 -8.19
CA GLY A 104 13.65 -11.79 -7.46
C GLY A 104 14.88 -10.98 -7.02
N ILE A 105 14.78 -9.65 -6.98
CA ILE A 105 15.85 -8.75 -6.52
C ILE A 105 15.99 -8.80 -5.00
N ILE A 106 14.87 -8.95 -4.30
CA ILE A 106 14.84 -9.25 -2.87
C ILE A 106 14.32 -10.67 -2.64
N ASP A 107 14.75 -11.30 -1.56
CA ASP A 107 14.27 -12.63 -1.13
C ASP A 107 12.96 -12.51 -0.32
N SER A 108 12.39 -13.66 0.08
CA SER A 108 11.17 -13.73 0.90
C SER A 108 11.30 -13.07 2.29
N ARG A 109 12.53 -12.79 2.73
CA ARG A 109 12.81 -12.03 3.96
C ARG A 109 13.01 -10.54 3.70
N GLY A 110 12.87 -10.10 2.44
CA GLY A 110 13.08 -8.73 2.01
C GLY A 110 14.55 -8.31 1.97
N LYS A 111 15.49 -9.24 1.87
CA LYS A 111 16.93 -8.96 1.73
C LYS A 111 17.31 -8.89 0.25
N PHE A 112 18.09 -7.88 -0.12
CA PHE A 112 18.65 -7.78 -1.46
C PHE A 112 19.58 -8.96 -1.77
N LYS A 113 19.44 -9.54 -2.95
CA LYS A 113 20.39 -10.50 -3.51
C LYS A 113 21.57 -9.75 -4.08
N LYS A 114 22.79 -10.19 -3.74
CA LYS A 114 24.03 -9.49 -4.04
C LYS A 114 24.65 -9.89 -5.39
N ASP A 115 24.25 -11.05 -5.89
CA ASP A 115 24.89 -11.70 -7.06
C ASP A 115 24.07 -11.51 -8.33
N LEU A 116 23.33 -10.39 -8.43
CA LEU A 116 22.52 -10.05 -9.60
C LEU A 116 23.38 -9.25 -10.58
N ASP A 117 23.30 -9.61 -11.85
CA ASP A 117 23.93 -8.85 -12.95
C ASP A 117 23.06 -7.65 -13.31
N SER A 118 23.08 -6.64 -12.44
CA SER A 118 22.36 -5.39 -12.64
C SER A 118 23.10 -4.23 -11.98
N LYS A 119 23.33 -3.16 -12.75
CA LYS A 119 23.93 -1.92 -12.23
C LYS A 119 23.02 -1.19 -11.25
N ARG A 120 21.72 -1.53 -11.23
CA ARG A 120 20.73 -0.91 -10.36
C ARG A 120 20.77 -1.44 -8.93
N VAL A 121 21.28 -2.69 -8.75
CA VAL A 121 21.50 -3.26 -7.42
C VAL A 121 22.94 -2.98 -7.00
N ARG A 122 23.10 -2.17 -5.95
CA ARG A 122 24.42 -1.73 -5.51
C ARG A 122 24.49 -1.54 -4.00
N GLN A 123 25.71 -1.38 -3.49
CA GLN A 123 25.97 -0.92 -2.14
C GLN A 123 25.86 0.60 -2.12
N GLY A 124 24.88 1.13 -1.40
CA GLY A 124 24.71 2.56 -1.12
C GLY A 124 25.26 2.95 0.27
N GLU A 125 24.98 4.17 0.72
CA GLU A 125 25.45 4.67 2.02
C GLU A 125 24.83 3.92 3.20
N SER A 126 23.52 3.57 3.08
CA SER A 126 22.74 2.90 4.14
C SER A 126 22.61 1.39 3.95
N GLY A 127 23.40 0.79 3.07
CA GLY A 127 23.35 -0.63 2.76
C GLY A 127 23.00 -0.93 1.30
N TRP A 128 22.45 -2.10 1.03
CA TRP A 128 22.03 -2.48 -0.33
C TRP A 128 20.80 -1.70 -0.75
N GLU A 129 20.79 -1.31 -2.02
CA GLU A 129 19.73 -0.53 -2.63
C GLU A 129 19.51 -0.92 -4.09
N TYR A 130 18.33 -0.60 -4.61
CA TYR A 130 18.00 -0.70 -6.02
C TYR A 130 17.62 0.69 -6.56
N VAL A 131 18.35 1.17 -7.56
CA VAL A 131 18.12 2.49 -8.18
C VAL A 131 16.93 2.42 -9.13
N ILE A 132 15.83 3.13 -8.81
CA ILE A 132 14.67 3.24 -9.70
C ILE A 132 14.88 4.32 -10.74
N ALA A 133 15.30 5.53 -10.34
CA ALA A 133 15.60 6.62 -11.25
C ALA A 133 17.03 7.10 -11.09
N TRP A 134 17.73 7.29 -12.23
CA TRP A 134 19.06 7.87 -12.24
C TRP A 134 19.00 9.39 -12.03
N LYS A 135 20.09 9.98 -11.57
CA LYS A 135 20.20 11.42 -11.27
C LYS A 135 19.74 12.34 -12.42
N ASP A 136 19.96 11.93 -13.67
CA ASP A 136 19.60 12.71 -14.85
C ASP A 136 18.08 12.71 -15.09
N GLU A 137 17.36 11.69 -14.61
CA GLU A 137 15.90 11.59 -14.66
C GLU A 137 15.23 12.42 -13.54
N THR A 138 16.00 12.82 -12.52
CA THR A 138 15.48 13.49 -11.32
C THR A 138 15.70 14.99 -11.34
N SER A 139 14.77 15.75 -10.78
CA SER A 139 14.92 17.19 -10.56
C SER A 139 15.79 17.55 -9.35
N ILE A 140 16.13 16.55 -8.53
CA ILE A 140 16.96 16.73 -7.33
C ILE A 140 18.45 16.47 -7.59
N GLY A 141 18.82 16.07 -8.82
CA GLY A 141 20.20 15.84 -9.24
C GLY A 141 20.90 14.68 -8.52
N ARG A 142 20.12 13.73 -7.99
CA ARG A 142 20.59 12.52 -7.30
C ARG A 142 19.80 11.31 -7.78
N ASP A 143 20.42 10.12 -7.71
CA ASP A 143 19.69 8.88 -7.92
C ASP A 143 18.59 8.71 -6.87
N ILE A 144 17.47 8.10 -7.25
CA ILE A 144 16.40 7.73 -6.34
C ILE A 144 16.37 6.20 -6.25
N PRO A 145 16.95 5.61 -5.19
CA PRO A 145 16.86 4.18 -4.89
C PRO A 145 15.67 3.84 -4.00
N ILE A 146 15.38 2.54 -3.91
CA ILE A 146 14.73 1.90 -2.76
C ILE A 146 15.84 1.20 -1.97
N THR A 147 15.96 1.56 -0.72
CA THR A 147 16.99 1.05 0.18
C THR A 147 16.50 -0.18 0.95
N GLN A 148 17.43 -0.91 1.55
CA GLN A 148 17.09 -2.01 2.47
C GLN A 148 16.24 -1.51 3.66
N GLN A 149 16.47 -0.28 4.09
CA GLN A 149 15.70 0.37 5.17
C GLN A 149 14.26 0.61 4.74
N ASP A 150 14.04 1.09 3.51
CA ASP A 150 12.70 1.33 2.96
C ASP A 150 11.88 0.04 2.88
N VAL A 151 12.50 -1.05 2.39
CA VAL A 151 11.87 -2.38 2.41
C VAL A 151 11.45 -2.77 3.83
N ARG A 152 12.27 -2.48 4.85
CA ARG A 152 11.94 -2.75 6.26
C ARG A 152 10.73 -1.94 6.74
N GLN A 153 10.62 -0.68 6.37
CA GLN A 153 9.47 0.15 6.75
C GLN A 153 8.15 -0.44 6.20
N ILE A 154 8.17 -0.90 4.94
CA ILE A 154 6.98 -1.54 4.34
C ILE A 154 6.69 -2.90 5.01
N GLN A 155 7.71 -3.66 5.38
CA GLN A 155 7.53 -4.91 6.11
C GLN A 155 6.87 -4.69 7.49
N LEU A 156 7.19 -3.61 8.19
CA LEU A 156 6.57 -3.26 9.47
C LEU A 156 5.09 -2.89 9.29
N ALA A 157 4.79 -2.01 8.32
CA ALA A 157 3.41 -1.64 8.00
C ALA A 157 2.56 -2.85 7.60
N LYS A 158 3.11 -3.71 6.72
CA LYS A 158 2.50 -4.97 6.33
C LYS A 158 2.23 -5.87 7.53
N ALA A 159 3.21 -6.05 8.42
CA ALA A 159 3.07 -6.94 9.57
C ALA A 159 1.93 -6.50 10.49
N ALA A 160 1.77 -5.20 10.70
CA ALA A 160 0.66 -4.64 11.47
C ALA A 160 -0.70 -4.97 10.82
N LEU A 161 -0.88 -4.65 9.53
CA LEU A 161 -2.12 -4.93 8.80
C LEU A 161 -2.43 -6.43 8.74
N PHE A 162 -1.44 -7.24 8.39
CA PHE A 162 -1.61 -8.70 8.30
C PHE A 162 -2.03 -9.30 9.64
N THR A 163 -1.38 -8.89 10.74
CA THR A 163 -1.70 -9.39 12.08
C THR A 163 -3.13 -9.01 12.48
N ALA A 164 -3.53 -7.76 12.20
CA ALA A 164 -4.88 -7.28 12.48
C ALA A 164 -5.92 -8.07 11.70
N ALA A 165 -5.76 -8.21 10.37
CA ALA A 165 -6.68 -8.95 9.51
C ALA A 165 -6.78 -10.43 9.92
N ARG A 166 -5.63 -11.10 10.14
CA ARG A 166 -5.58 -12.50 10.61
C ARG A 166 -6.25 -12.69 11.96
N THR A 167 -6.11 -11.75 12.87
CA THR A 167 -6.75 -11.81 14.19
C THR A 167 -8.27 -11.74 14.06
N LEU A 168 -8.81 -10.81 13.25
CA LEU A 168 -10.24 -10.72 13.01
C LEU A 168 -10.80 -11.98 12.33
N LEU A 169 -10.13 -12.49 11.29
CA LEU A 169 -10.51 -13.71 10.59
C LEU A 169 -10.55 -14.91 11.56
N LYS A 170 -9.49 -15.11 12.33
CA LYS A 170 -9.42 -16.20 13.31
C LYS A 170 -10.52 -16.11 14.38
N ARG A 171 -10.82 -14.91 14.88
CA ARG A 171 -11.90 -14.69 15.85
C ARG A 171 -13.30 -14.88 15.28
N SER A 172 -13.42 -14.76 13.97
CA SER A 172 -14.67 -15.03 13.25
C SER A 172 -14.78 -16.45 12.69
N ASN A 173 -13.78 -17.31 12.97
CA ASN A 173 -13.66 -18.68 12.43
C ASN A 173 -13.69 -18.71 10.89
N LEU A 174 -13.02 -17.72 10.26
CA LEU A 174 -12.91 -17.60 8.81
C LEU A 174 -11.45 -17.78 8.40
N GLU A 175 -11.23 -18.41 7.25
CA GLU A 175 -9.90 -18.53 6.61
C GLU A 175 -9.59 -17.30 5.77
N SER A 176 -10.57 -16.79 5.05
CA SER A 176 -10.50 -15.60 4.18
C SER A 176 -11.82 -14.84 4.19
N PRO A 177 -11.81 -13.54 3.84
CA PRO A 177 -13.04 -12.79 3.61
C PRO A 177 -13.62 -13.12 2.23
N ASP A 178 -14.93 -13.00 2.06
CA ASP A 178 -15.58 -13.09 0.75
C ASP A 178 -15.30 -11.88 -0.12
N LYS A 179 -15.09 -10.70 0.51
CA LYS A 179 -14.78 -9.42 -0.15
C LYS A 179 -13.87 -8.56 0.70
N ILE A 180 -13.05 -7.75 0.03
CA ILE A 180 -12.22 -6.74 0.67
C ILE A 180 -12.63 -5.36 0.17
N ILE A 181 -12.79 -4.42 1.11
CA ILE A 181 -13.04 -3.00 0.83
C ILE A 181 -11.85 -2.21 1.34
N LEU A 182 -11.12 -1.58 0.42
CA LEU A 182 -10.03 -0.66 0.74
C LEU A 182 -10.59 0.75 0.82
N ALA A 183 -10.54 1.33 2.00
CA ALA A 183 -10.94 2.69 2.28
C ALA A 183 -9.70 3.57 2.58
N GLY A 184 -9.94 4.86 2.75
CA GLY A 184 -8.90 5.86 2.95
C GLY A 184 -8.47 6.49 1.62
N GLY A 185 -7.94 7.71 1.69
CA GLY A 185 -7.46 8.43 0.50
C GLY A 185 -6.35 7.70 -0.23
N PHE A 186 -5.56 6.93 0.47
CA PHE A 186 -4.48 6.10 -0.05
C PHE A 186 -5.00 4.78 -0.67
N GLY A 187 -6.00 4.15 -0.08
CA GLY A 187 -6.54 2.85 -0.51
C GLY A 187 -7.02 2.80 -1.97
N SER A 188 -7.44 3.95 -2.53
CA SER A 188 -7.90 4.05 -3.92
C SER A 188 -6.78 3.94 -4.96
N TYR A 189 -5.54 4.16 -4.57
CA TYR A 189 -4.39 4.20 -5.46
C TYR A 189 -3.49 2.98 -5.35
N ILE A 190 -3.77 2.07 -4.41
CA ILE A 190 -3.00 0.84 -4.23
C ILE A 190 -3.32 -0.14 -5.36
N ASP A 191 -2.28 -0.73 -5.92
CA ASP A 191 -2.41 -1.90 -6.79
C ASP A 191 -2.77 -3.12 -5.94
N LYS A 192 -3.95 -3.67 -6.20
CA LYS A 192 -4.53 -4.77 -5.40
C LYS A 192 -3.70 -6.05 -5.48
N GLU A 193 -3.21 -6.38 -6.69
CA GLU A 193 -2.39 -7.56 -6.93
C GLU A 193 -1.07 -7.45 -6.19
N LYS A 194 -0.41 -6.31 -6.29
CA LYS A 194 0.86 -6.05 -5.61
C LYS A 194 0.72 -6.00 -4.09
N ALA A 195 -0.36 -5.38 -3.60
CA ALA A 195 -0.66 -5.37 -2.17
C ALA A 195 -0.89 -6.79 -1.62
N MET A 196 -1.57 -7.63 -2.38
CA MET A 196 -1.79 -9.04 -2.05
C MET A 196 -0.50 -9.85 -2.14
N LEU A 197 0.29 -9.66 -3.20
CA LEU A 197 1.58 -10.32 -3.41
C LEU A 197 2.53 -10.14 -2.24
N ILE A 198 2.63 -8.94 -1.69
CA ILE A 198 3.48 -8.70 -0.51
C ILE A 198 2.76 -9.03 0.81
N GLY A 199 1.49 -9.44 0.78
CA GLY A 199 0.68 -9.76 1.95
C GLY A 199 0.31 -8.53 2.79
N LEU A 200 0.16 -7.36 2.18
CA LEU A 200 -0.36 -6.15 2.81
C LEU A 200 -1.87 -6.30 3.10
N ILE A 201 -2.58 -6.99 2.23
CA ILE A 201 -3.97 -7.40 2.38
C ILE A 201 -4.07 -8.93 2.28
N PRO A 202 -5.08 -9.57 2.91
CA PRO A 202 -5.29 -11.01 2.81
C PRO A 202 -5.59 -11.45 1.38
N ASP A 203 -5.38 -12.74 1.10
CA ASP A 203 -5.75 -13.35 -0.18
C ASP A 203 -7.27 -13.28 -0.39
N CYS A 204 -7.66 -12.82 -1.57
CA CYS A 204 -9.03 -12.72 -2.04
C CYS A 204 -9.02 -12.70 -3.58
N GLU A 205 -10.11 -13.10 -4.22
CA GLU A 205 -10.24 -12.91 -5.66
C GLU A 205 -10.16 -11.42 -6.02
N LEU A 206 -9.33 -11.04 -7.00
CA LEU A 206 -9.03 -9.63 -7.31
C LEU A 206 -10.27 -8.80 -7.70
N ASP A 207 -11.26 -9.43 -8.32
CA ASP A 207 -12.54 -8.82 -8.68
C ASP A 207 -13.46 -8.57 -7.47
N LYS A 208 -13.15 -9.19 -6.33
CA LYS A 208 -13.84 -9.00 -5.05
C LYS A 208 -13.13 -7.99 -4.13
N VAL A 209 -12.07 -7.35 -4.60
CA VAL A 209 -11.39 -6.26 -3.88
C VAL A 209 -11.83 -4.91 -4.46
N TYR A 210 -12.43 -4.09 -3.64
CA TYR A 210 -13.00 -2.79 -4.04
C TYR A 210 -12.27 -1.65 -3.34
N ALA A 211 -11.98 -0.57 -4.06
CA ALA A 211 -11.51 0.69 -3.48
C ALA A 211 -12.67 1.70 -3.43
N VAL A 212 -12.89 2.32 -2.29
CA VAL A 212 -14.05 3.20 -2.05
C VAL A 212 -13.67 4.64 -1.69
N GLY A 213 -12.39 4.99 -1.73
CA GLY A 213 -11.94 6.35 -1.43
C GLY A 213 -12.03 6.70 0.06
N ASN A 214 -12.20 7.99 0.34
CA ASN A 214 -12.28 8.51 1.71
C ASN A 214 -13.66 8.22 2.34
N ALA A 215 -13.90 6.94 2.65
CA ALA A 215 -15.18 6.50 3.23
C ALA A 215 -15.48 7.16 4.58
N ALA A 216 -14.46 7.42 5.40
CA ALA A 216 -14.63 8.11 6.68
C ALA A 216 -15.12 9.55 6.48
N GLY A 217 -14.52 10.30 5.53
CA GLY A 217 -14.95 11.66 5.19
C GLY A 217 -16.36 11.70 4.59
N ASP A 218 -16.69 10.78 3.70
CA ASP A 218 -18.03 10.67 3.12
C ASP A 218 -19.06 10.29 4.17
N GLY A 219 -18.76 9.36 5.07
CA GLY A 219 -19.60 9.01 6.20
C GLY A 219 -19.86 10.19 7.14
N ALA A 220 -18.84 10.97 7.46
CA ALA A 220 -18.97 12.17 8.28
C ALA A 220 -19.88 13.23 7.60
N ARG A 221 -19.72 13.43 6.29
CA ARG A 221 -20.58 14.34 5.50
C ARG A 221 -22.04 13.87 5.50
N ILE A 222 -22.28 12.58 5.31
CA ILE A 222 -23.63 12.00 5.36
C ILE A 222 -24.23 12.18 6.75
N ALA A 223 -23.49 11.91 7.82
CA ALA A 223 -23.94 12.08 9.19
C ALA A 223 -24.28 13.54 9.53
N LEU A 224 -23.55 14.49 8.96
CA LEU A 224 -23.81 15.93 9.14
C LEU A 224 -25.14 16.35 8.48
N LEU A 225 -25.42 15.83 7.30
CA LEU A 225 -26.54 16.29 6.45
C LEU A 225 -27.83 15.47 6.63
N ASN A 226 -27.78 14.30 7.27
CA ASN A 226 -28.91 13.38 7.38
C ASN A 226 -29.04 12.80 8.78
N ILE A 227 -30.11 13.20 9.50
CA ILE A 227 -30.37 12.76 10.89
C ILE A 227 -30.66 11.27 10.98
N GLU A 228 -31.33 10.67 10.00
CA GLU A 228 -31.64 9.24 9.99
C GLU A 228 -30.35 8.43 9.85
N LYS A 229 -29.43 8.86 8.98
CA LYS A 229 -28.12 8.22 8.80
C LYS A 229 -27.22 8.38 10.04
N ARG A 230 -27.33 9.51 10.74
CA ARG A 230 -26.66 9.70 12.04
C ARG A 230 -27.16 8.68 13.07
N ASN A 231 -28.49 8.49 13.17
CA ASN A 231 -29.07 7.50 14.06
C ASN A 231 -28.68 6.07 13.66
N GLU A 232 -28.56 5.76 12.37
CA GLU A 232 -28.07 4.49 11.87
C GLU A 232 -26.62 4.22 12.28
N ILE A 233 -25.74 5.23 12.20
CA ILE A 233 -24.35 5.15 12.67
C ILE A 233 -24.30 4.79 14.16
N ASP A 234 -25.11 5.46 15.00
CA ASP A 234 -25.18 5.17 16.45
C ASP A 234 -25.64 3.73 16.72
N LEU A 235 -26.54 3.21 15.92
CA LEU A 235 -26.99 1.82 16.02
C LEU A 235 -25.90 0.82 15.62
N VAL A 236 -25.16 1.11 14.55
CA VAL A 236 -24.07 0.25 14.05
C VAL A 236 -22.93 0.23 15.07
N THR A 237 -22.50 1.38 15.57
CA THR A 237 -21.38 1.48 16.54
C THR A 237 -21.63 0.71 17.83
N ARG A 238 -22.90 0.57 18.26
CA ARG A 238 -23.28 -0.24 19.44
C ARG A 238 -23.27 -1.74 19.18
N LYS A 239 -23.27 -2.17 17.92
CA LYS A 239 -23.30 -3.60 17.52
C LYS A 239 -21.91 -4.13 17.17
N VAL A 240 -20.95 -3.25 16.89
CA VAL A 240 -19.60 -3.65 16.51
C VAL A 240 -18.81 -4.08 17.76
N GLU A 241 -18.33 -5.32 17.75
CA GLU A 241 -17.45 -5.85 18.78
C GLU A 241 -16.02 -5.38 18.53
N ARG A 242 -15.45 -4.61 19.45
CA ARG A 242 -14.06 -4.16 19.37
C ARG A 242 -13.11 -5.19 19.97
N PHE A 243 -12.04 -5.49 19.27
CA PHE A 243 -10.94 -6.30 19.77
C PHE A 243 -9.67 -5.46 19.86
N GLU A 244 -8.97 -5.57 20.98
CA GLU A 244 -7.62 -5.06 21.13
C GLU A 244 -6.62 -6.12 20.67
N LEU A 245 -5.62 -5.68 19.90
CA LEU A 245 -4.50 -6.52 19.51
C LEU A 245 -3.55 -6.66 20.69
N PRO A 246 -2.92 -7.83 20.87
CA PRO A 246 -1.96 -8.06 21.95
C PRO A 246 -0.70 -7.21 21.81
#